data_b0432a648c599a6cbc9ad1051c4ffd95
#
_entry.id   b0432a648c599a6cbc9ad1051c4ffd95
#
_cell.length_a   1.000
_cell.length_b   1.000
_cell.length_c   1.000
_cell.angle_alpha   90.00
_cell.angle_beta   90.00
_cell.angle_gamma   90.00
#
_symmetry.space_group_name_H-M   'P 1'
#
loop_
_entity.id
_entity.type
_entity.pdbx_description
1 polymer ?
#
loop_
_entity_poly.entity_id
_entity_poly.type
_entity_poly.pdbx_seq_one_letter_code
_entity_poly.pdbx_strand_id
1 'polypeptide(L)' 'MSFEPKFIVLPFRRSRNRLVLGDMRQATSMASADRLAQSLADRLGGARAYEVQVEEESGEMHEPRLISAHGETFDVMAEA' A
#
# COMPACT_ATOMS: atom_id res chain seq x y z
N MET A 1 -11.28 22.10 -5.83
CA MET A 1 -10.86 20.81 -5.30
C MET A 1 -9.66 20.28 -6.05
N SER A 2 -8.65 19.87 -5.31
CA SER A 2 -7.40 19.40 -5.89
C SER A 2 -7.08 18.00 -5.41
N PHE A 3 -6.54 17.20 -6.32
CA PHE A 3 -6.08 15.87 -6.00
C PHE A 3 -4.59 15.77 -6.24
N GLU A 4 -3.88 15.11 -5.35
CA GLU A 4 -2.45 14.85 -5.52
C GLU A 4 -2.21 13.36 -5.54
N PRO A 5 -1.36 12.87 -6.44
CA PRO A 5 -0.96 11.46 -6.38
C PRO A 5 -0.04 11.23 -5.20
N LYS A 6 -0.32 10.17 -4.46
CA LYS A 6 0.52 9.72 -3.37
C LYS A 6 0.78 8.24 -3.54
N PHE A 7 1.92 7.81 -3.02
CA PHE A 7 2.33 6.42 -3.12
C PHE A 7 2.38 5.84 -1.72
N ILE A 8 1.64 4.77 -1.52
CA ILE A 8 1.54 4.16 -0.20
C ILE A 8 1.94 2.69 -0.29
N VAL A 9 2.39 2.15 0.83
CA VAL A 9 2.77 0.75 0.93
C VAL A 9 2.08 0.17 2.14
N LEU A 10 1.40 -0.94 1.94
CA LEU A 10 0.67 -1.64 2.98
C LEU A 10 1.37 -2.94 3.30
N PRO A 11 1.99 -3.05 4.48
CA PRO A 11 2.66 -4.29 4.86
C PRO A 11 1.67 -5.29 5.43
N PHE A 12 1.95 -6.57 5.20
CA PHE A 12 1.15 -7.67 5.73
C PHE A 12 2.07 -8.61 6.47
N ARG A 13 1.60 -9.17 7.57
CA ARG A 13 2.35 -10.17 8.30
C ARG A 13 1.40 -11.24 8.79
N ARG A 14 1.96 -12.42 9.01
CA ARG A 14 1.19 -13.50 9.59
C ARG A 14 1.22 -13.39 11.09
N SER A 15 0.04 -13.53 11.69
CA SER A 15 -0.12 -13.58 13.11
C SER A 15 -1.01 -14.77 13.41
N ARG A 16 -0.41 -15.83 13.95
CA ARG A 16 -1.08 -17.12 14.14
C ARG A 16 -1.48 -17.63 12.76
N ASN A 17 -2.70 -17.91 12.49
CA ASN A 17 -3.10 -18.40 11.18
C ASN A 17 -3.78 -17.32 10.33
N ARG A 18 -3.51 -16.04 10.64
CA ARG A 18 -4.18 -14.94 9.98
C ARG A 18 -3.16 -14.02 9.35
N LEU A 19 -3.54 -13.46 8.21
CA LEU A 19 -2.75 -12.42 7.56
C LEU A 19 -3.28 -11.08 8.03
N VAL A 20 -2.40 -10.27 8.63
CA VAL A 20 -2.79 -9.03 9.30
C VAL A 20 -2.14 -7.86 8.59
N LEU A 21 -2.95 -6.83 8.32
CA LEU A 21 -2.46 -5.58 7.75
C LEU A 21 -1.72 -4.79 8.82
N GLY A 22 -0.52 -4.33 8.47
CA GLY A 22 0.26 -3.48 9.36
C GLY A 22 0.07 -2.01 9.06
N ASP A 23 1.00 -1.20 9.58
CA ASP A 23 0.90 0.25 9.44
C ASP A 23 1.26 0.69 8.03
N MET A 24 0.44 1.57 7.48
CA MET A 24 0.68 2.12 6.16
C MET A 24 1.95 2.97 6.15
N ARG A 25 2.74 2.81 5.09
CA ARG A 25 3.92 3.63 4.85
C ARG A 25 3.69 4.50 3.63
N GLN A 26 4.38 5.61 3.57
CA GLN A 26 4.30 6.50 2.43
C GLN A 26 5.64 6.52 1.70
N ALA A 27 5.59 6.54 0.37
CA ALA A 27 6.78 6.60 -0.46
C ALA A 27 6.71 7.84 -1.35
N THR A 28 7.82 8.19 -1.97
CA THR A 28 7.91 9.43 -2.74
C THR A 28 7.73 9.23 -4.23
N SER A 29 7.81 7.99 -4.71
CA SER A 29 7.67 7.69 -6.13
C SER A 29 7.18 6.26 -6.30
N MET A 30 6.76 5.94 -7.52
CA MET A 30 6.34 4.59 -7.85
C MET A 30 7.48 3.60 -7.62
N ALA A 31 8.68 3.95 -8.06
CA ALA A 31 9.83 3.06 -7.92
C ALA A 31 10.20 2.85 -6.45
N SER A 32 10.17 3.91 -5.65
CA SER A 32 10.51 3.77 -4.24
C SER A 32 9.42 3.00 -3.49
N ALA A 33 8.17 3.15 -3.90
CA ALA A 33 7.07 2.39 -3.31
C ALA A 33 7.26 0.89 -3.55
N ASP A 34 7.62 0.53 -4.78
CA ASP A 34 7.85 -0.87 -5.11
C ASP A 34 9.03 -1.44 -4.33
N ARG A 35 10.12 -0.68 -4.24
CA ARG A 35 11.29 -1.15 -3.48
C ARG A 35 10.97 -1.31 -2.00
N LEU A 36 10.20 -0.38 -1.45
CA LEU A 36 9.82 -0.48 -0.05
C LEU A 36 8.91 -1.69 0.17
N ALA A 37 7.97 -1.91 -0.74
CA ALA A 37 7.09 -3.07 -0.65
C ALA A 37 7.89 -4.37 -0.68
N GLN A 38 8.86 -4.46 -1.58
CA GLN A 38 9.69 -5.64 -1.67
C GLN A 38 10.47 -5.87 -0.38
N SER A 39 11.06 -4.82 0.17
CA SER A 39 11.81 -4.90 1.40
C SER A 39 10.93 -5.33 2.58
N LEU A 40 9.74 -4.75 2.67
CA LEU A 40 8.82 -5.12 3.75
C LEU A 40 8.33 -6.55 3.60
N ALA A 41 8.09 -6.99 2.37
CA ALA A 41 7.68 -8.37 2.14
C ALA A 41 8.76 -9.34 2.58
N ASP A 42 10.01 -9.02 2.32
CA ASP A 42 11.13 -9.88 2.72
C ASP A 42 11.21 -10.02 4.24
N ARG A 43 10.86 -8.96 4.97
CA ARG A 43 10.97 -8.98 6.43
C ARG A 43 9.71 -9.47 7.11
N LEU A 44 8.55 -9.13 6.58
CA LEU A 44 7.28 -9.37 7.28
C LEU A 44 6.43 -10.46 6.65
N GLY A 45 6.63 -10.73 5.36
CA GLY A 45 5.88 -11.76 4.68
C GLY A 45 5.12 -11.27 3.47
N GLY A 46 4.69 -10.02 3.43
CA GLY A 46 4.01 -9.47 2.28
C GLY A 46 3.85 -7.98 2.34
N ALA A 47 3.65 -7.37 1.19
CA ALA A 47 3.39 -5.94 1.10
C ALA A 47 2.81 -5.62 -0.27
N ARG A 48 1.97 -4.61 -0.31
CA ARG A 48 1.42 -4.07 -1.54
C ARG A 48 1.73 -2.59 -1.64
N ALA A 49 2.04 -2.14 -2.86
CA ALA A 49 2.24 -0.73 -3.15
C ALA A 49 1.10 -0.24 -4.02
N TYR A 50 0.61 0.94 -3.70
CA TYR A 50 -0.50 1.57 -4.43
C TYR A 50 -0.18 3.01 -4.73
N GLU A 51 -0.72 3.48 -5.84
CA GLU A 51 -0.83 4.91 -6.12
C GLU A 51 -2.27 5.31 -5.85
N VAL A 52 -2.45 6.38 -5.07
CA VAL A 52 -3.79 6.88 -4.74
C VAL A 52 -3.86 8.36 -5.05
N GLN A 53 -5.06 8.85 -5.34
CA GLN A 53 -5.30 10.27 -5.47
C GLN A 53 -5.84 10.76 -4.14
N VAL A 54 -5.18 11.76 -3.57
CA VAL A 54 -5.57 12.27 -2.26
C VAL A 54 -6.17 13.65 -2.46
N GLU A 55 -7.38 13.83 -1.95
CA GLU A 55 -8.06 15.11 -1.97
C GLU A 55 -7.42 16.00 -0.92
N GLU A 56 -6.97 17.19 -1.32
CA GLU A 56 -6.11 18.00 -0.47
C GLU A 56 -6.80 18.50 0.79
N GLU A 57 -8.08 18.79 0.70
CA GLU A 57 -8.79 19.34 1.84
C GLU A 57 -9.21 18.29 2.86
N SER A 58 -9.73 17.18 2.39
CA SER A 58 -10.26 16.15 3.28
C SER A 58 -9.26 15.07 3.62
N GLY A 59 -8.23 14.89 2.78
CA GLY A 59 -7.30 13.79 2.94
C GLY A 59 -7.85 12.46 2.47
N GLU A 60 -9.01 12.44 1.84
CA GLU A 60 -9.61 11.20 1.34
C GLU A 60 -8.81 10.64 0.19
N MET A 61 -8.70 9.32 0.16
CA MET A 61 -8.01 8.61 -0.91
C MET A 61 -9.01 8.12 -1.94
N HIS A 62 -8.69 8.35 -3.21
CA HIS A 62 -9.54 7.97 -4.33
C HIS A 62 -8.73 7.21 -5.35
N GLU A 63 -9.40 6.39 -6.12
CA GLU A 63 -8.86 5.72 -7.30
C GLU A 63 -7.55 4.98 -7.02
N PRO A 64 -7.58 4.03 -6.07
CA PRO A 64 -6.35 3.28 -5.79
C PRO A 64 -5.97 2.41 -6.98
N ARG A 65 -4.68 2.43 -7.31
CA ARG A 65 -4.13 1.62 -8.39
C ARG A 65 -2.98 0.81 -7.85
N LEU A 66 -3.04 -0.50 -8.05
CA LEU A 66 -1.99 -1.38 -7.57
C LEU A 66 -0.73 -1.18 -8.39
N ILE A 67 0.37 -0.88 -7.71
CA ILE A 67 1.68 -0.82 -8.34
C ILE A 67 2.30 -2.21 -8.34
N SER A 68 2.34 -2.85 -7.18
CA SER A 68 2.93 -4.17 -7.06
C SER A 68 2.45 -4.86 -5.78
N ALA A 69 2.56 -6.18 -5.79
CA ALA A 69 2.26 -6.99 -4.61
C ALA A 69 3.37 -8.03 -4.48
N HIS A 70 3.96 -8.10 -3.30
CA HIS A 70 5.06 -9.01 -3.00
C HIS A 70 4.69 -9.88 -1.83
N GLY A 71 4.93 -11.17 -1.96
CA GLY A 71 4.65 -12.11 -0.87
C GLY A 71 3.16 -12.33 -0.67
N GLU A 72 2.79 -12.59 0.58
CA GLU A 72 1.40 -12.88 0.91
C GLU A 72 0.64 -11.60 1.22
N THR A 73 -0.39 -11.31 0.44
CA THR A 73 -1.19 -10.10 0.60
C THR A 73 -2.64 -10.39 0.26
N PHE A 74 -3.50 -9.44 0.61
CA PHE A 74 -4.86 -9.44 0.08
C PHE A 74 -5.22 -8.00 -0.31
N ASP A 75 -6.25 -7.87 -1.13
CA ASP A 75 -6.60 -6.57 -1.69
C ASP A 75 -7.51 -5.82 -0.71
N VAL A 76 -6.91 -4.88 0.02
CA VAL A 76 -7.67 -4.08 0.99
C VAL A 76 -8.28 -2.84 0.36
N MET A 77 -7.88 -2.53 -0.88
CA MET A 77 -8.41 -1.36 -1.60
C MET A 77 -9.45 -1.76 -2.63
N ALA A 78 -9.80 -3.05 -2.68
CA ALA A 78 -10.76 -3.52 -3.67
C ALA A 78 -12.12 -2.89 -3.43
N GLU A 79 -12.83 -2.66 -4.51
CA GLU A 79 -14.19 -2.21 -4.42
C GLU A 79 -15.07 -3.31 -3.88
N ALA A 80 -15.88 -2.93 -2.95
CA ALA A 80 -16.81 -3.87 -2.36
C ALA A 80 -17.92 -4.22 -3.35
#